data_d5a3b46a2d67dfbc3532d8b4b4eaaea6
#
_entry.id   d5a3b46a2d67dfbc3532d8b4b4eaaea6
#
_cell.length_a   1.000
_cell.length_b   1.000
_cell.length_c   1.000
_cell.angle_alpha   90.00
_cell.angle_beta   90.00
_cell.angle_gamma   90.00
#
_symmetry.space_group_name_H-M   'P 1'
#
loop_
_entity.id
_entity.type
_entity.pdbx_description
1 polymer ?
#
loop_
_entity_poly.entity_id
_entity_poly.type
_entity_poly.pdbx_seq_one_letter_code
_entity_poly.pdbx_strand_id
1 'polypeptide(L)'
;MRGSVLADTGPLYAALDPDDAYHARAHRELKRLVRDKCEVVVAYPTLLEAYTLVLYRLGMQAASAWLNDILNGAVLLNPTSQDYHEAVTKLVALPDQPITLFDATAAVLATRLGIEVWTYDHHFDVMRAAVWR
;
A
#
# COMPACT_ATOMS: atom_id res chain seq x y z
N MET A 1 6.19 -10.15 -11.73
CA MET A 1 5.37 -8.92 -11.90
C MET A 1 6.24 -7.68 -12.16
N ARG A 2 7.00 -7.73 -13.21
CA ARG A 2 7.79 -6.55 -13.63
C ARG A 2 6.85 -5.41 -14.00
N GLY A 3 7.25 -4.19 -13.72
CA GLY A 3 6.46 -3.01 -14.03
C GLY A 3 5.26 -2.81 -13.11
N SER A 4 5.38 -3.27 -11.86
CA SER A 4 4.33 -3.11 -10.85
C SER A 4 4.92 -2.58 -9.55
N VAL A 5 4.09 -1.89 -8.77
CA VAL A 5 4.40 -1.53 -7.38
C VAL A 5 3.25 -2.01 -6.49
N LEU A 6 3.57 -2.35 -5.24
CA LEU A 6 2.56 -2.62 -4.22
C LEU A 6 2.28 -1.33 -3.45
N ALA A 7 1.06 -0.81 -3.57
CA ALA A 7 0.69 0.43 -2.89
C ALA A 7 0.36 0.18 -1.43
N ASP A 8 0.92 1.00 -0.56
CA ASP A 8 0.56 1.09 0.84
C ASP A 8 -0.60 2.09 1.03
N THR A 9 -1.23 2.07 2.19
CA THR A 9 -2.36 2.95 2.53
C THR A 9 -2.00 4.43 2.43
N GLY A 10 -0.79 4.83 2.86
CA GLY A 10 -0.37 6.23 2.89
C GLY A 10 -0.50 6.93 1.54
N PRO A 11 0.18 6.46 0.49
CA PRO A 11 0.05 7.07 -0.84
C PRO A 11 -1.37 7.01 -1.41
N LEU A 12 -2.09 5.90 -1.21
CA LEU A 12 -3.47 5.77 -1.69
C LEU A 12 -4.37 6.82 -1.08
N TYR A 13 -4.27 7.03 0.23
CA TYR A 13 -5.05 8.02 0.94
C TYR A 13 -4.62 9.45 0.57
N ALA A 14 -3.31 9.71 0.56
CA ALA A 14 -2.77 11.03 0.25
C ALA A 14 -3.18 11.51 -1.14
N ALA A 15 -3.26 10.62 -2.12
CA ALA A 15 -3.70 10.97 -3.47
C ALA A 15 -5.14 11.48 -3.49
N LEU A 16 -5.96 11.07 -2.52
CA LEU A 16 -7.38 11.41 -2.47
C LEU A 16 -7.67 12.66 -1.65
N ASP A 17 -6.95 12.89 -0.55
CA ASP A 17 -7.23 13.96 0.41
C ASP A 17 -6.36 15.20 0.14
N PRO A 18 -6.96 16.32 -0.35
CA PRO A 18 -6.20 17.55 -0.63
C PRO A 18 -5.50 18.14 0.61
N ASP A 19 -6.00 17.83 1.81
CA ASP A 19 -5.43 18.33 3.07
C ASP A 19 -4.29 17.47 3.61
N ASP A 20 -4.02 16.33 2.97
CA ASP A 20 -2.90 15.48 3.38
C ASP A 20 -1.56 16.13 3.00
N ALA A 21 -0.59 16.06 3.92
CA ALA A 21 0.74 16.65 3.72
C ALA A 21 1.45 16.09 2.47
N TYR A 22 1.14 14.86 2.09
CA TYR A 22 1.75 14.19 0.93
C TYR A 22 0.88 14.23 -0.33
N HIS A 23 -0.21 15.00 -0.33
CA HIS A 23 -1.15 15.02 -1.47
C HIS A 23 -0.46 15.35 -2.80
N ALA A 24 0.30 16.45 -2.85
CA ALA A 24 1.00 16.86 -4.07
C ALA A 24 2.02 15.82 -4.52
N ARG A 25 2.77 15.24 -3.57
CA ARG A 25 3.74 14.18 -3.85
C ARG A 25 3.06 12.94 -4.43
N ALA A 26 1.97 12.49 -3.81
CA ALA A 26 1.23 11.33 -4.26
C ALA A 26 0.70 11.51 -5.69
N HIS A 27 0.20 12.70 -6.02
CA HIS A 27 -0.26 13.02 -7.37
C HIS A 27 0.87 12.95 -8.39
N ARG A 28 2.04 13.52 -8.08
CA ARG A 28 3.21 13.47 -8.97
C ARG A 28 3.66 12.02 -9.19
N GLU A 29 3.70 11.24 -8.13
CA GLU A 29 4.11 9.84 -8.20
C GLU A 29 3.11 9.01 -8.99
N LEU A 30 1.82 9.23 -8.78
CA LEU A 30 0.77 8.51 -9.53
C LEU A 30 0.87 8.83 -11.04
N LYS A 31 1.09 10.09 -11.40
CA LYS A 31 1.31 10.47 -12.81
C LYS A 31 2.53 9.77 -13.40
N ARG A 32 3.61 9.64 -12.61
CA ARG A 32 4.81 8.94 -13.05
C ARG A 32 4.55 7.45 -13.27
N LEU A 33 3.80 6.83 -12.38
CA LEU A 33 3.42 5.42 -12.52
C LEU A 33 2.59 5.20 -13.80
N VAL A 34 1.62 6.07 -14.05
CA VAL A 34 0.80 6.00 -15.28
C VAL A 34 1.66 6.21 -16.52
N ARG A 35 2.52 7.23 -16.53
CA ARG A 35 3.41 7.51 -17.65
C ARG A 35 4.30 6.31 -17.98
N ASP A 36 4.83 5.64 -16.95
CA ASP A 36 5.75 4.52 -17.10
C ASP A 36 5.00 3.18 -17.29
N LYS A 37 3.68 3.22 -17.39
CA LYS A 37 2.82 2.04 -17.54
C LYS A 37 3.06 1.02 -16.43
N CYS A 38 3.30 1.53 -15.22
CA CYS A 38 3.50 0.71 -14.03
C CYS A 38 2.15 0.38 -13.40
N GLU A 39 1.89 -0.90 -13.21
CA GLU A 39 0.66 -1.34 -12.55
C GLU A 39 0.72 -1.09 -11.05
N VAL A 40 -0.39 -0.64 -10.49
CA VAL A 40 -0.54 -0.51 -9.04
C VAL A 40 -1.24 -1.76 -8.52
N VAL A 41 -0.54 -2.50 -7.67
CA VAL A 41 -1.08 -3.69 -7.00
C VAL A 41 -1.52 -3.26 -5.61
N VAL A 42 -2.71 -3.68 -5.20
CA VAL A 42 -3.23 -3.43 -3.86
C VAL A 42 -3.59 -4.77 -3.22
N ALA A 43 -2.99 -5.05 -2.06
CA ALA A 43 -3.36 -6.22 -1.29
C ALA A 43 -4.73 -6.01 -0.64
N TYR A 44 -5.54 -7.06 -0.54
CA TYR A 44 -6.87 -6.95 0.09
C TYR A 44 -6.83 -6.37 1.51
N PRO A 45 -5.89 -6.73 2.40
CA PRO A 45 -5.81 -6.07 3.70
C PRO A 45 -5.63 -4.56 3.61
N THR A 46 -4.81 -4.09 2.66
CA THR A 46 -4.60 -2.66 2.41
C THR A 46 -5.87 -2.00 1.88
N LEU A 47 -6.59 -2.67 0.99
CA LEU A 47 -7.88 -2.19 0.47
C LEU A 47 -8.86 -1.95 1.61
N LEU A 48 -8.97 -2.90 2.53
CA LEU A 48 -9.88 -2.81 3.68
C LEU A 48 -9.48 -1.67 4.61
N GLU A 49 -8.20 -1.53 4.91
CA GLU A 49 -7.69 -0.45 5.76
C GLU A 49 -7.93 0.92 5.13
N ALA A 50 -7.55 1.07 3.86
CA ALA A 50 -7.68 2.34 3.16
C ALA A 50 -9.15 2.74 2.99
N TYR A 51 -10.03 1.80 2.65
CA TYR A 51 -11.46 2.08 2.55
C TYR A 51 -12.01 2.60 3.87
N THR A 52 -11.67 1.95 4.97
CA THR A 52 -12.13 2.35 6.31
C THR A 52 -11.64 3.76 6.64
N LEU A 53 -10.38 4.07 6.33
CA LEU A 53 -9.80 5.39 6.55
C LEU A 53 -10.53 6.47 5.74
N VAL A 54 -10.77 6.22 4.47
CA VAL A 54 -11.49 7.15 3.59
C VAL A 54 -12.92 7.36 4.11
N LEU A 55 -13.60 6.27 4.48
CA LEU A 55 -14.96 6.34 5.00
C LEU A 55 -15.07 7.25 6.21
N TYR A 56 -14.19 7.09 7.19
CA TYR A 56 -14.25 7.85 8.43
C TYR A 56 -13.76 9.28 8.30
N ARG A 57 -12.82 9.55 7.41
CA ARG A 57 -12.26 10.91 7.26
C ARG A 57 -12.97 11.74 6.20
N LEU A 58 -13.42 11.12 5.11
CA LEU A 58 -13.96 11.86 3.95
C LEU A 58 -15.43 11.54 3.66
N GLY A 59 -16.01 10.53 4.31
CA GLY A 59 -17.41 10.19 4.20
C GLY A 59 -17.72 9.11 3.16
N MET A 60 -19.00 8.69 3.14
CA MET A 60 -19.45 7.56 2.33
C MET A 60 -19.33 7.81 0.82
N GLN A 61 -19.62 9.02 0.37
CA GLN A 61 -19.57 9.33 -1.06
C GLN A 61 -18.16 9.22 -1.62
N ALA A 62 -17.18 9.80 -0.89
CA ALA A 62 -15.77 9.72 -1.25
C ALA A 62 -15.28 8.27 -1.21
N ALA A 63 -15.67 7.53 -0.17
CA ALA A 63 -15.26 6.13 -0.02
C ALA A 63 -15.80 5.25 -1.15
N SER A 64 -17.05 5.42 -1.54
CA SER A 64 -17.67 4.66 -2.65
C SER A 64 -17.00 4.97 -3.97
N ALA A 65 -16.74 6.25 -4.25
CA ALA A 65 -16.07 6.66 -5.48
C ALA A 65 -14.63 6.10 -5.54
N TRP A 66 -13.90 6.21 -4.44
CA TRP A 66 -12.53 5.68 -4.33
C TRP A 66 -12.50 4.17 -4.55
N LEU A 67 -13.43 3.43 -3.91
CA LEU A 67 -13.50 1.98 -4.05
C LEU A 67 -13.74 1.58 -5.50
N ASN A 68 -14.66 2.26 -6.17
CA ASN A 68 -14.94 2.02 -7.59
C ASN A 68 -13.68 2.24 -8.45
N ASP A 69 -12.94 3.31 -8.20
CA ASP A 69 -11.72 3.61 -8.93
C ASP A 69 -10.65 2.54 -8.71
N ILE A 70 -10.48 2.08 -7.48
CA ILE A 70 -9.51 1.02 -7.16
C ILE A 70 -9.90 -0.30 -7.83
N LEU A 71 -11.17 -0.68 -7.75
CA LEU A 71 -11.65 -1.93 -8.38
C LEU A 71 -11.47 -1.94 -9.90
N ASN A 72 -11.52 -0.77 -10.53
CA ASN A 72 -11.37 -0.65 -11.98
C ASN A 72 -9.93 -0.41 -12.43
N GLY A 73 -9.07 0.11 -11.58
CA GLY A 73 -7.73 0.56 -11.98
C GLY A 73 -6.56 -0.19 -11.37
N ALA A 74 -6.75 -0.88 -10.26
CA ALA A 74 -5.68 -1.60 -9.58
C ALA A 74 -5.77 -3.11 -9.77
N VAL A 75 -4.63 -3.78 -9.63
CA VAL A 75 -4.58 -5.24 -9.54
C VAL A 75 -4.73 -5.62 -8.07
N LEU A 76 -5.75 -6.38 -7.74
CA LEU A 76 -6.01 -6.80 -6.36
C LEU A 76 -5.46 -8.20 -6.12
N LEU A 77 -4.68 -8.36 -5.05
CA LEU A 77 -4.10 -9.65 -4.67
C LEU A 77 -4.34 -9.92 -3.20
N ASN A 78 -4.58 -11.20 -2.91
CA ASN A 78 -4.75 -11.65 -1.54
C ASN A 78 -3.46 -12.32 -1.06
N PRO A 79 -2.92 -11.92 0.11
CA PRO A 79 -1.81 -12.66 0.70
C PRO A 79 -2.22 -14.10 0.97
N THR A 80 -1.26 -15.01 0.90
CA THR A 80 -1.47 -16.41 1.25
C THR A 80 -1.38 -16.59 2.76
N SER A 81 -1.83 -17.75 3.27
CA SER A 81 -1.63 -18.10 4.68
C SER A 81 -0.15 -18.05 5.05
N GLN A 82 0.72 -18.52 4.16
CA GLN A 82 2.17 -18.49 4.38
C GLN A 82 2.70 -17.07 4.48
N ASP A 83 2.18 -16.13 3.67
CA ASP A 83 2.56 -14.72 3.75
C ASP A 83 2.26 -14.16 5.15
N TYR A 84 1.08 -14.47 5.70
CA TYR A 84 0.71 -14.04 7.05
C TYR A 84 1.63 -14.66 8.12
N HIS A 85 1.97 -15.93 8.00
CA HIS A 85 2.90 -16.57 8.94
C HIS A 85 4.28 -15.92 8.90
N GLU A 86 4.78 -15.63 7.72
CA GLU A 86 6.07 -14.94 7.55
C GLU A 86 6.03 -13.52 8.08
N ALA A 87 4.90 -12.83 7.95
CA ALA A 87 4.72 -11.49 8.52
C ALA A 87 4.82 -11.52 10.04
N VAL A 88 4.19 -12.50 10.69
CA VAL A 88 4.29 -12.68 12.15
C VAL A 88 5.74 -12.94 12.56
N THR A 89 6.45 -13.83 11.84
CA THR A 89 7.85 -14.11 12.10
C THR A 89 8.71 -12.84 12.00
N LYS A 90 8.45 -12.02 11.00
CA LYS A 90 9.15 -10.74 10.80
C LYS A 90 8.92 -9.78 11.98
N LEU A 91 7.68 -9.68 12.48
CA LEU A 91 7.38 -8.84 13.64
C LEU A 91 8.07 -9.34 14.91
N VAL A 92 8.09 -10.64 15.14
CA VAL A 92 8.74 -11.24 16.31
C VAL A 92 10.25 -10.95 16.30
N ALA A 93 10.86 -10.86 15.12
CA ALA A 93 12.28 -10.55 14.97
C ALA A 93 12.60 -9.06 15.18
N LEU A 94 11.59 -8.19 15.23
CA LEU A 94 11.75 -6.74 15.36
C LEU A 94 10.92 -6.21 16.55
N PRO A 95 11.18 -6.69 17.80
CA PRO A 95 10.29 -6.39 18.93
C PRO A 95 10.31 -4.93 19.38
N ASP A 96 11.35 -4.18 19.01
CA ASP A 96 11.50 -2.77 19.39
C ASP A 96 10.86 -1.80 18.37
N GLN A 97 10.23 -2.34 17.32
CA GLN A 97 9.65 -1.54 16.25
C GLN A 97 8.12 -1.66 16.27
N PRO A 98 7.38 -0.54 16.36
CA PRO A 98 5.92 -0.57 16.36
C PRO A 98 5.38 -0.76 14.93
N ILE A 99 5.76 -1.84 14.28
CA ILE A 99 5.33 -2.17 12.92
C ILE A 99 3.98 -2.88 12.98
N THR A 100 3.02 -2.43 12.18
CA THR A 100 1.72 -3.08 12.12
C THR A 100 1.81 -4.39 11.34
N LEU A 101 0.88 -5.30 11.63
CA LEU A 101 0.77 -6.54 10.88
C LEU A 101 0.38 -6.28 9.41
N PHE A 102 -0.36 -5.20 9.14
CA PHE A 102 -0.63 -4.75 7.77
C PHE A 102 0.66 -4.51 7.01
N ASP A 103 1.57 -3.73 7.59
CA ASP A 103 2.84 -3.36 6.94
C ASP A 103 3.75 -4.56 6.77
N ALA A 104 3.84 -5.41 7.79
CA ALA A 104 4.65 -6.64 7.70
C ALA A 104 4.12 -7.57 6.61
N THR A 105 2.81 -7.71 6.49
CA THR A 105 2.18 -8.52 5.45
C THR A 105 2.45 -7.95 4.06
N ALA A 106 2.35 -6.64 3.91
CA ALA A 106 2.66 -5.97 2.65
C ALA A 106 4.14 -6.17 2.25
N ALA A 107 5.06 -6.04 3.21
CA ALA A 107 6.49 -6.24 2.97
C ALA A 107 6.78 -7.67 2.50
N VAL A 108 6.18 -8.67 3.14
CA VAL A 108 6.34 -10.09 2.76
C VAL A 108 5.78 -10.34 1.37
N LEU A 109 4.58 -9.83 1.10
CA LEU A 109 3.93 -10.01 -0.21
C LEU A 109 4.76 -9.38 -1.34
N ALA A 110 5.22 -8.15 -1.15
CA ALA A 110 6.05 -7.46 -2.14
C ALA A 110 7.35 -8.21 -2.43
N THR A 111 8.00 -8.70 -1.38
CA THR A 111 9.24 -9.48 -1.50
C THR A 111 9.00 -10.77 -2.29
N ARG A 112 7.92 -11.49 -1.98
CA ARG A 112 7.57 -12.73 -2.70
C ARG A 112 7.27 -12.47 -4.17
N LEU A 113 6.60 -11.36 -4.47
CA LEU A 113 6.26 -10.98 -5.84
C LEU A 113 7.43 -10.33 -6.60
N GLY A 114 8.50 -9.97 -5.91
CA GLY A 114 9.65 -9.30 -6.51
C GLY A 114 9.35 -7.88 -6.98
N ILE A 115 8.48 -7.16 -6.29
CA ILE A 115 8.11 -5.77 -6.64
C ILE A 115 8.43 -4.82 -5.49
N GLU A 116 8.52 -3.54 -5.82
CA GLU A 116 8.78 -2.48 -4.84
C GLU A 116 7.48 -2.03 -4.19
N VAL A 117 7.59 -1.48 -2.98
CA VAL A 117 6.46 -0.93 -2.23
C VAL A 117 6.40 0.58 -2.44
N TRP A 118 5.23 1.08 -2.81
CA TRP A 118 4.96 2.52 -2.87
C TRP A 118 4.39 2.95 -1.52
N THR A 119 5.22 3.60 -0.72
CA THR A 119 4.91 3.92 0.68
C THR A 119 5.63 5.20 1.12
N TYR A 120 5.14 5.79 2.21
CA TYR A 120 5.79 6.91 2.92
C TYR A 120 6.22 6.50 4.33
N ASP A 121 6.06 5.23 4.69
CA ASP A 121 6.41 4.70 6.01
C ASP A 121 7.83 4.14 6.01
N HIS A 122 8.69 4.69 6.87
CA HIS A 122 10.09 4.27 7.02
C HIS A 122 10.23 2.82 7.52
N HIS A 123 9.18 2.24 8.11
CA HIS A 123 9.23 0.85 8.59
C HIS A 123 9.51 -0.15 7.47
N PHE A 124 9.16 0.18 6.23
CA PHE A 124 9.50 -0.68 5.09
C PHE A 124 11.01 -0.76 4.87
N ASP A 125 11.74 0.33 5.10
CA ASP A 125 13.21 0.31 5.08
C ASP A 125 13.74 -0.53 6.26
N VAL A 126 13.15 -0.41 7.44
CA VAL A 126 13.52 -1.21 8.62
C VAL A 126 13.36 -2.71 8.33
N MET A 127 12.27 -3.08 7.66
CA MET A 127 12.01 -4.47 7.25
C MET A 127 12.82 -4.91 6.02
N ARG A 128 13.62 -4.02 5.45
CA ARG A 128 14.44 -4.28 4.25
C ARG A 128 13.61 -4.65 3.02
N ALA A 129 12.39 -4.16 2.94
CA ALA A 129 11.59 -4.24 1.74
C ALA A 129 12.13 -3.25 0.71
N ALA A 130 12.05 -3.60 -0.57
CA ALA A 130 12.42 -2.67 -1.64
C ALA A 130 11.34 -1.59 -1.74
N VAL A 131 11.74 -0.33 -1.63
CA VAL A 131 10.82 0.81 -1.68
C VAL A 131 10.96 1.52 -3.02
N TRP A 132 9.82 1.77 -3.66
CA TRP A 132 9.75 2.52 -4.90
C TRP A 132 9.92 4.02 -4.62
N ARG A 133 10.88 4.65 -5.31
CA ARG A 133 11.18 6.08 -5.16
C ARG A 133 11.31 6.78 -6.50
#